data_3cbdf4e99de330d8e5a38b25c7ea2975
#
_entry.id   3cbdf4e99de330d8e5a38b25c7ea2975
#
_cell.length_a   1.000
_cell.length_b   1.000
_cell.length_c   1.000
_cell.angle_alpha   90.00
_cell.angle_beta   90.00
_cell.angle_gamma   90.00
#
_symmetry.space_group_name_H-M   'P 1'
#
loop_
_entity.id
_entity.type
_entity.pdbx_description
1 polymer ?
#
loop_
_entity_poly.entity_id
_entity_poly.type
_entity_poly.pdbx_seq_one_letter_code
_entity_poly.pdbx_strand_id
1 'polypeptide(L)'
;MAIAPVNKFISIAVPVSPGLQKLYEVPTGASALILYAQVANVGINTYPTTTFIQRRESRSTGLTRDIRVIKDVEIPPNDAVVIVDGRLVLEKTPTTLDRIFLSGVQSGVSTITDVVYCEPLGIATVTTIDNHGFLTGDQITLGGIAFTCSNNNSGITTTIFPDPQASY
;
A
#
# COMPACT_ATOMS: atom_id res chain seq x y z
N MET A 1 -28.81 -4.77 -35.18
CA MET A 1 -29.30 -5.58 -34.04
C MET A 1 -28.71 -5.07 -32.76
N ALA A 2 -29.54 -4.63 -31.82
CA ALA A 2 -29.08 -4.29 -30.49
C ALA A 2 -28.80 -5.59 -29.74
N ILE A 3 -27.56 -5.80 -29.31
CA ILE A 3 -27.19 -6.96 -28.47
C ILE A 3 -27.69 -6.65 -27.07
N ALA A 4 -28.50 -7.52 -26.51
CA ALA A 4 -28.98 -7.38 -25.13
C ALA A 4 -27.79 -7.41 -24.17
N PRO A 5 -27.75 -6.54 -23.14
CA PRO A 5 -26.69 -6.54 -22.15
C PRO A 5 -26.67 -7.87 -21.41
N VAL A 6 -25.51 -8.51 -21.37
CA VAL A 6 -25.30 -9.76 -20.63
C VAL A 6 -24.79 -9.41 -19.24
N ASN A 7 -25.54 -9.75 -18.20
CA ASN A 7 -25.12 -9.61 -16.82
C ASN A 7 -24.30 -10.83 -16.40
N LYS A 8 -23.14 -10.60 -15.80
CA LYS A 8 -22.27 -11.64 -15.28
C LYS A 8 -21.90 -11.33 -13.83
N PHE A 9 -22.11 -12.29 -12.94
CA PHE A 9 -21.60 -12.23 -11.58
C PHE A 9 -20.17 -12.79 -11.54
N ILE A 10 -19.29 -12.09 -10.83
CA ILE A 10 -17.90 -12.48 -10.65
C ILE A 10 -17.57 -12.38 -9.17
N SER A 11 -16.98 -13.42 -8.61
CA SER A 11 -16.36 -13.41 -7.29
C SER A 11 -14.86 -13.47 -7.46
N ILE A 12 -14.16 -12.61 -6.73
CA ILE A 12 -12.69 -12.54 -6.73
C ILE A 12 -12.23 -12.73 -5.28
N ALA A 13 -11.40 -13.73 -5.04
CA ALA A 13 -10.76 -13.95 -3.75
C ALA A 13 -9.26 -14.03 -3.98
N VAL A 14 -8.50 -13.16 -3.32
CA VAL A 14 -7.04 -13.09 -3.42
C VAL A 14 -6.43 -12.86 -2.05
N PRO A 15 -5.25 -13.40 -1.78
CA PRO A 15 -4.49 -13.02 -0.60
C PRO A 15 -4.06 -11.56 -0.72
N VAL A 16 -4.15 -10.84 0.38
CA VAL A 16 -3.63 -9.46 0.46
C VAL A 16 -2.13 -9.54 0.65
N SER A 17 -1.39 -8.84 -0.20
CA SER A 17 0.07 -8.77 -0.14
C SER A 17 0.53 -7.31 0.03
N PRO A 18 1.75 -7.08 0.51
CA PRO A 18 2.36 -5.77 0.49
C PRO A 18 2.41 -5.19 -0.93
N GLY A 19 2.17 -3.88 -1.06
CA GLY A 19 2.12 -3.19 -2.34
C GLY A 19 0.75 -3.22 -3.01
N LEU A 20 0.59 -2.38 -4.04
CA LEU A 20 -0.66 -2.26 -4.77
C LEU A 20 -0.87 -3.46 -5.70
N GLN A 21 -1.84 -4.28 -5.38
CA GLN A 21 -2.27 -5.41 -6.20
C GLN A 21 -3.53 -5.05 -6.97
N LYS A 22 -3.48 -5.20 -8.29
CA LYS A 22 -4.67 -5.01 -9.12
C LYS A 22 -5.65 -6.17 -8.93
N LEU A 23 -6.83 -5.90 -8.41
CA LEU A 23 -7.89 -6.89 -8.21
C LEU A 23 -8.75 -7.06 -9.45
N TYR A 24 -9.13 -5.96 -10.07
CA TYR A 24 -10.07 -5.98 -11.18
C TYR A 24 -9.85 -4.80 -12.13
N GLU A 25 -10.09 -5.06 -13.39
CA GLU A 25 -10.17 -4.07 -14.45
C GLU A 25 -11.43 -4.34 -15.29
N VAL A 26 -12.19 -3.30 -15.53
CA VAL A 26 -13.43 -3.42 -16.32
C VAL A 26 -13.09 -3.76 -17.77
N PRO A 27 -13.71 -4.78 -18.39
CA PRO A 27 -13.54 -5.07 -19.80
C PRO A 27 -14.01 -3.91 -20.69
N THR A 28 -13.45 -3.83 -21.89
CA THR A 28 -13.82 -2.79 -22.86
C THR A 28 -15.30 -2.89 -23.23
N GLY A 29 -16.00 -1.76 -23.17
CA GLY A 29 -17.43 -1.68 -23.51
C GLY A 29 -18.36 -2.21 -22.42
N ALA A 30 -17.85 -2.46 -21.22
CA ALA A 30 -18.62 -2.91 -20.08
C ALA A 30 -18.58 -1.89 -18.93
N SER A 31 -19.55 -2.01 -18.03
CA SER A 31 -19.54 -1.39 -16.70
C SER A 31 -19.58 -2.49 -15.65
N ALA A 32 -18.91 -2.30 -14.54
CA ALA A 32 -18.94 -3.23 -13.43
C ALA A 32 -19.49 -2.53 -12.18
N LEU A 33 -20.24 -3.29 -11.40
CA LEU A 33 -20.77 -2.84 -10.13
C LEU A 33 -20.23 -3.75 -9.04
N ILE A 34 -19.43 -3.20 -8.14
CA ILE A 34 -19.01 -3.90 -6.93
C ILE A 34 -20.14 -3.76 -5.92
N LEU A 35 -20.76 -4.88 -5.58
CA LEU A 35 -21.85 -4.93 -4.62
C LEU A 35 -21.32 -5.11 -3.19
N TYR A 36 -20.23 -5.87 -3.06
CA TYR A 36 -19.67 -6.21 -1.78
C TYR A 36 -18.16 -6.46 -1.88
N ALA A 37 -17.42 -5.95 -0.93
CA ALA A 37 -16.01 -6.26 -0.75
C ALA A 37 -15.68 -6.29 0.73
N GLN A 38 -14.93 -7.31 1.15
CA GLN A 38 -14.40 -7.42 2.51
C GLN A 38 -12.97 -7.89 2.49
N VAL A 39 -12.23 -7.57 3.54
CA VAL A 39 -10.92 -8.12 3.82
C VAL A 39 -10.97 -8.78 5.18
N ALA A 40 -10.51 -10.03 5.25
CA ALA A 40 -10.43 -10.79 6.49
C ALA A 40 -8.97 -11.05 6.86
N ASN A 41 -8.68 -10.91 8.14
CA ASN A 41 -7.41 -11.32 8.73
C ASN A 41 -7.60 -12.68 9.41
N VAL A 42 -7.11 -13.73 8.79
CA VAL A 42 -7.16 -15.10 9.34
C VAL A 42 -5.91 -15.43 10.19
N GLY A 43 -5.02 -14.47 10.38
CA GLY A 43 -3.81 -14.61 11.18
C GLY A 43 -4.02 -14.25 12.65
N ILE A 44 -2.97 -14.47 13.42
CA ILE A 44 -2.95 -14.18 14.86
C ILE A 44 -2.43 -12.77 15.20
N ASN A 45 -1.90 -12.07 14.20
CA ASN A 45 -1.36 -10.73 14.33
C ASN A 45 -2.33 -9.71 13.75
N THR A 46 -2.36 -8.50 14.31
CA THR A 46 -3.07 -7.38 13.72
C THR A 46 -2.35 -6.93 12.45
N TYR A 47 -3.10 -6.76 11.35
CA TYR A 47 -2.58 -6.13 10.14
C TYR A 47 -3.08 -4.68 10.08
N PRO A 48 -2.19 -3.72 10.28
CA PRO A 48 -2.62 -2.35 10.56
C PRO A 48 -3.06 -1.56 9.36
N THR A 49 -2.72 -1.96 8.14
CA THR A 49 -3.07 -1.08 7.04
C THR A 49 -3.53 -1.83 5.81
N THR A 50 -4.82 -1.75 5.59
CA THR A 50 -5.42 -2.15 4.32
C THR A 50 -5.91 -0.92 3.60
N THR A 51 -5.45 -0.74 2.38
CA THR A 51 -5.86 0.37 1.51
C THR A 51 -6.56 -0.20 0.28
N PHE A 52 -7.78 0.26 0.02
CA PHE A 52 -8.56 -0.11 -1.15
C PHE A 52 -8.78 1.12 -2.02
N ILE A 53 -8.33 1.05 -3.26
CA ILE A 53 -8.26 2.19 -4.17
C ILE A 53 -9.02 1.89 -5.45
N GLN A 54 -9.88 2.81 -5.85
CA GLN A 54 -10.36 2.91 -7.23
C GLN A 54 -9.40 3.85 -7.98
N ARG A 55 -8.69 3.33 -8.96
CA ARG A 55 -7.85 4.13 -9.86
C ARG A 55 -8.60 4.44 -11.12
N ARG A 56 -8.83 5.71 -11.38
CA ARG A 56 -9.40 6.22 -12.62
C ARG A 56 -8.30 6.79 -13.50
N GLU A 57 -8.22 6.30 -14.72
CA GLU A 57 -7.28 6.78 -15.73
C GLU A 57 -8.05 7.51 -16.84
N SER A 58 -7.61 8.72 -17.16
CA SER A 58 -8.04 9.42 -18.37
C SER A 58 -7.29 8.88 -19.56
N ARG A 59 -7.98 8.21 -20.47
CA ARG A 59 -7.36 7.61 -21.67
C ARG A 59 -6.86 8.63 -22.68
N SER A 60 -7.39 9.85 -22.63
CA SER A 60 -6.96 10.94 -23.52
C SER A 60 -5.66 11.60 -23.08
N THR A 61 -5.43 11.70 -21.77
CA THR A 61 -4.28 12.41 -21.20
C THR A 61 -3.29 11.49 -20.50
N GLY A 62 -3.65 10.23 -20.24
CA GLY A 62 -2.87 9.29 -19.45
C GLY A 62 -2.81 9.62 -17.96
N LEU A 63 -3.48 10.69 -17.52
CA LEU A 63 -3.51 11.08 -16.11
C LEU A 63 -4.30 10.08 -15.29
N THR A 64 -3.74 9.67 -14.16
CA THR A 64 -4.38 8.77 -13.20
C THR A 64 -4.80 9.54 -11.96
N ARG A 65 -5.96 9.17 -11.42
CA ARG A 65 -6.48 9.66 -10.13
C ARG A 65 -6.85 8.48 -9.25
N ASP A 66 -6.27 8.43 -8.07
CA ASP A 66 -6.59 7.43 -7.06
C ASP A 66 -7.69 7.97 -6.12
N ILE A 67 -8.78 7.23 -6.05
CA ILE A 67 -9.86 7.46 -5.10
C ILE A 67 -9.71 6.39 -4.03
N ARG A 68 -9.28 6.79 -2.85
CA ARG A 68 -9.14 5.88 -1.71
C ARG A 68 -10.52 5.64 -1.12
N VAL A 69 -11.03 4.43 -1.27
CA VAL A 69 -12.29 4.00 -0.66
C VAL A 69 -12.09 3.77 0.82
N ILE A 70 -10.99 3.09 1.16
CA ILE A 70 -10.46 3.02 2.52
C ILE A 70 -8.96 3.23 2.49
N LYS A 71 -8.42 3.73 3.57
CA LYS A 71 -6.98 3.90 3.76
C LYS A 71 -6.61 3.59 5.20
N ASP A 72 -5.54 2.82 5.36
CA ASP A 72 -4.89 2.55 6.64
C ASP A 72 -5.86 1.99 7.71
N VAL A 73 -6.74 1.06 7.30
CA VAL A 73 -7.69 0.42 8.21
C VAL A 73 -7.04 -0.80 8.84
N GLU A 74 -7.02 -0.82 10.16
CA GLU A 74 -6.54 -1.97 10.92
C GLU A 74 -7.54 -3.12 10.88
N ILE A 75 -7.02 -4.33 10.68
CA ILE A 75 -7.83 -5.56 10.74
C ILE A 75 -7.29 -6.42 11.89
N PRO A 76 -8.04 -6.52 13.00
CA PRO A 76 -7.66 -7.35 14.12
C PRO A 76 -7.50 -8.84 13.74
N PRO A 77 -6.80 -9.63 14.56
CA PRO A 77 -6.69 -11.06 14.36
C PRO A 77 -8.07 -11.74 14.31
N ASN A 78 -8.24 -12.67 13.39
CA ASN A 78 -9.49 -13.44 13.19
C ASN A 78 -10.73 -12.56 12.99
N ASP A 79 -10.56 -11.37 12.40
CA ASP A 79 -11.64 -10.43 12.13
C ASP A 79 -11.67 -10.04 10.65
N ALA A 80 -12.76 -9.36 10.24
CA ALA A 80 -12.96 -8.91 8.89
C ALA A 80 -13.56 -7.51 8.84
N VAL A 81 -13.08 -6.71 7.90
CA VAL A 81 -13.60 -5.36 7.64
C VAL A 81 -14.33 -5.34 6.31
N VAL A 82 -15.56 -4.86 6.31
CA VAL A 82 -16.31 -4.60 5.09
C VAL A 82 -15.84 -3.28 4.48
N ILE A 83 -15.35 -3.36 3.25
CA ILE A 83 -14.82 -2.22 2.50
C ILE A 83 -15.91 -1.53 1.68
N VAL A 84 -16.72 -2.35 1.00
CA VAL A 84 -17.83 -1.90 0.18
C VAL A 84 -19.06 -2.70 0.60
N ASP A 85 -20.06 -1.97 1.07
CA ASP A 85 -21.39 -2.47 1.32
C ASP A 85 -22.36 -1.55 0.57
N GLY A 86 -22.66 -1.91 -0.68
CA GLY A 86 -23.50 -1.07 -1.53
C GLY A 86 -23.10 -1.06 -3.00
N ARG A 87 -22.83 0.13 -3.54
CA ARG A 87 -22.63 0.30 -4.98
C ARG A 87 -21.37 1.11 -5.27
N LEU A 88 -20.32 0.45 -5.73
CA LEU A 88 -19.16 1.10 -6.32
C LEU A 88 -19.14 0.83 -7.82
N VAL A 89 -19.36 1.87 -8.61
CA VAL A 89 -19.43 1.78 -10.08
C VAL A 89 -18.05 1.95 -10.69
N LEU A 90 -17.69 1.04 -11.58
CA LEU A 90 -16.49 1.08 -12.38
C LEU A 90 -16.87 1.10 -13.85
N GLU A 91 -16.21 1.96 -14.62
CA GLU A 91 -16.50 2.16 -16.03
C GLU A 91 -15.24 2.04 -16.88
N LYS A 92 -15.39 1.51 -18.06
CA LYS A 92 -14.40 1.59 -19.13
C LYS A 92 -15.05 2.18 -20.36
N THR A 93 -14.92 3.50 -20.48
CA THR A 93 -15.39 4.27 -21.62
C THR A 93 -14.25 4.53 -22.60
N PRO A 94 -14.50 5.12 -23.76
CA PRO A 94 -13.43 5.57 -24.64
C PRO A 94 -12.46 6.56 -23.97
N THR A 95 -12.93 7.31 -22.97
CA THR A 95 -12.16 8.38 -22.29
C THR A 95 -11.65 8.02 -20.91
N THR A 96 -12.23 7.02 -20.25
CA THR A 96 -11.89 6.65 -18.86
C THR A 96 -11.69 5.15 -18.71
N LEU A 97 -10.81 4.76 -17.79
CA LEU A 97 -10.58 3.39 -17.40
C LEU A 97 -10.48 3.28 -15.88
N ASP A 98 -11.40 2.55 -15.27
CA ASP A 98 -11.39 2.29 -13.84
C ASP A 98 -10.80 0.92 -13.51
N ARG A 99 -9.95 0.90 -12.50
CA ARG A 99 -9.33 -0.30 -11.92
C ARG A 99 -9.47 -0.27 -10.40
N ILE A 100 -9.51 -1.45 -9.79
CA ILE A 100 -9.49 -1.61 -8.35
C ILE A 100 -8.15 -2.20 -7.93
N PHE A 101 -7.57 -1.60 -6.90
CA PHE A 101 -6.36 -2.06 -6.26
C PHE A 101 -6.59 -2.27 -4.77
N LEU A 102 -5.91 -3.25 -4.23
CA LEU A 102 -5.82 -3.53 -2.82
C LEU A 102 -4.35 -3.53 -2.42
N SER A 103 -4.04 -2.94 -1.31
CA SER A 103 -2.74 -3.03 -0.67
C SER A 103 -2.95 -3.34 0.81
N GLY A 104 -2.23 -4.31 1.31
CA GLY A 104 -2.09 -4.52 2.74
C GLY A 104 -0.65 -4.24 3.11
N VAL A 105 -0.45 -3.40 4.09
CA VAL A 105 0.85 -3.24 4.73
C VAL A 105 0.80 -4.02 6.03
N GLN A 106 1.68 -4.98 6.15
CA GLN A 106 1.88 -5.64 7.42
C GLN A 106 2.58 -4.64 8.33
N SER A 107 1.94 -4.23 9.43
CA SER A 107 2.66 -3.54 10.49
C SER A 107 3.49 -4.58 11.22
N GLY A 108 4.61 -4.83 10.66
CA GLY A 108 5.65 -5.60 11.28
C GLY A 108 6.88 -4.72 11.38
N VAL A 109 7.61 -4.88 12.43
CA VAL A 109 8.98 -4.38 12.50
C VAL A 109 9.76 -5.11 11.42
N SER A 110 9.97 -4.49 10.28
CA SER A 110 10.90 -5.03 9.28
C SER A 110 12.31 -4.90 9.84
N THR A 111 13.02 -6.02 9.88
CA THR A 111 14.41 -6.03 10.33
C THR A 111 15.26 -5.31 9.30
N ILE A 112 15.96 -4.28 9.74
CA ILE A 112 16.92 -3.53 8.92
C ILE A 112 18.19 -4.36 8.80
N THR A 113 18.63 -4.61 7.57
CA THR A 113 19.85 -5.37 7.26
C THR A 113 21.01 -4.45 6.93
N ASP A 114 20.73 -3.29 6.37
CA ASP A 114 21.77 -2.32 6.00
C ASP A 114 21.22 -0.90 5.98
N VAL A 115 22.06 0.06 6.30
CA VAL A 115 21.77 1.49 6.22
C VAL A 115 22.98 2.20 5.64
N VAL A 116 22.80 2.80 4.47
CA VAL A 116 23.84 3.59 3.80
C VAL A 116 23.42 5.05 3.77
N TYR A 117 24.26 5.92 4.29
CA TYR A 117 24.04 7.37 4.24
C TYR A 117 24.95 8.02 3.21
N CYS A 118 24.35 8.81 2.33
CA CYS A 118 25.05 9.61 1.33
C CYS A 118 25.08 11.08 1.75
N GLU A 119 26.18 11.52 2.35
CA GLU A 119 26.34 12.88 2.88
C GLU A 119 26.08 13.99 1.83
N PRO A 120 26.63 13.91 0.61
CA PRO A 120 26.42 14.99 -0.38
C PRO A 120 24.95 15.20 -0.77
N LEU A 121 24.13 14.16 -0.64
CA LEU A 121 22.73 14.21 -1.02
C LEU A 121 21.78 14.30 0.17
N GLY A 122 22.27 14.08 1.39
CA GLY A 122 21.44 13.99 2.58
C GLY A 122 20.45 12.83 2.56
N ILE A 123 20.75 11.76 1.81
CA ILE A 123 19.84 10.62 1.61
C ILE A 123 20.36 9.42 2.39
N ALA A 124 19.47 8.81 3.19
CA ALA A 124 19.70 7.51 3.80
C ALA A 124 18.95 6.43 3.03
N THR A 125 19.66 5.39 2.61
CA THR A 125 19.06 4.18 2.03
C THR A 125 19.02 3.12 3.10
N VAL A 126 17.83 2.62 3.40
CA VAL A 126 17.58 1.57 4.38
C VAL A 126 17.17 0.30 3.65
N THR A 127 17.90 -0.77 3.87
CA THR A 127 17.58 -2.09 3.31
C THR A 127 16.99 -2.97 4.41
N THR A 128 15.86 -3.61 4.10
CA THR A 128 15.17 -4.53 5.02
C THR A 128 15.28 -5.97 4.53
N ILE A 129 15.20 -6.93 5.46
CA ILE A 129 15.30 -8.36 5.12
C ILE A 129 14.12 -8.81 4.25
N ASP A 130 12.94 -8.24 4.51
CA ASP A 130 11.71 -8.52 3.80
C ASP A 130 11.19 -7.26 3.10
N ASN A 131 10.26 -7.44 2.17
CA ASN A 131 9.57 -6.31 1.55
C ASN A 131 8.77 -5.55 2.61
N HIS A 132 9.16 -4.30 2.88
CA HIS A 132 8.54 -3.45 3.89
C HIS A 132 7.16 -2.91 3.50
N GLY A 133 6.79 -2.95 2.21
CA GLY A 133 5.48 -2.52 1.72
C GLY A 133 5.17 -1.02 1.81
N PHE A 134 6.12 -0.19 2.26
CA PHE A 134 5.92 1.27 2.33
C PHE A 134 5.87 1.90 0.95
N LEU A 135 5.06 2.95 0.83
CA LEU A 135 4.92 3.76 -0.37
C LEU A 135 5.56 5.14 -0.15
N THR A 136 5.89 5.80 -1.24
CA THR A 136 6.40 7.19 -1.18
C THR A 136 5.38 8.10 -0.48
N GLY A 137 5.83 8.77 0.58
CA GLY A 137 5.01 9.64 1.43
C GLY A 137 4.47 8.98 2.70
N ASP A 138 4.75 7.70 2.92
CA ASP A 138 4.44 7.07 4.19
C ASP A 138 5.38 7.57 5.29
N GLN A 139 4.83 7.77 6.48
CA GLN A 139 5.63 8.05 7.68
C GLN A 139 6.10 6.74 8.28
N ILE A 140 7.41 6.65 8.50
CA ILE A 140 8.05 5.49 9.12
C ILE A 140 8.80 5.92 10.37
N THR A 141 8.88 5.03 11.34
CA THR A 141 9.75 5.20 12.50
C THR A 141 10.90 4.21 12.39
N LEU A 142 12.12 4.74 12.37
CA LEU A 142 13.32 3.91 12.38
C LEU A 142 13.80 3.76 13.83
N GLY A 143 14.22 2.56 14.21
CA GLY A 143 14.72 2.29 15.54
C GLY A 143 15.89 1.30 15.53
N GLY A 144 16.72 1.37 16.55
CA GLY A 144 17.85 0.44 16.71
C GLY A 144 18.98 0.60 15.71
N ILE A 145 19.06 1.74 15.01
CA ILE A 145 20.13 2.04 14.06
C ILE A 145 21.28 2.71 14.81
N ALA A 146 22.48 2.18 14.67
CA ALA A 146 23.70 2.78 15.18
C ALA A 146 24.58 3.26 14.02
N PHE A 147 24.91 4.52 13.98
CA PHE A 147 25.92 5.07 13.05
C PHE A 147 27.26 5.18 13.78
N THR A 148 28.27 4.60 13.18
CA THR A 148 29.63 4.71 13.67
C THR A 148 30.43 5.58 12.71
N CYS A 149 30.84 6.74 13.17
CA CYS A 149 31.71 7.64 12.43
C CYS A 149 33.13 7.51 12.94
N SER A 150 34.08 7.26 12.05
CA SER A 150 35.52 7.40 12.36
C SER A 150 35.97 8.81 12.01
N ASN A 151 36.31 9.59 13.00
CA ASN A 151 36.93 10.87 12.77
C ASN A 151 38.43 10.69 12.82
N ASN A 152 39.16 11.23 11.84
CA ASN A 152 40.62 11.08 11.70
C ASN A 152 41.43 11.63 12.91
N ASN A 153 40.78 12.23 13.89
CA ASN A 153 41.48 12.93 14.97
C ASN A 153 41.10 12.57 16.42
N SER A 154 40.07 11.76 16.68
CA SER A 154 39.68 11.54 18.09
C SER A 154 38.80 10.32 18.37
N GLY A 155 38.89 9.28 17.60
CA GLY A 155 38.21 8.04 17.98
C GLY A 155 36.91 7.78 17.26
N ILE A 156 36.34 6.64 17.56
CA ILE A 156 35.07 6.13 16.99
C ILE A 156 33.94 6.68 17.86
N THR A 157 33.02 7.42 17.25
CA THR A 157 31.78 7.85 17.91
C THR A 157 30.61 7.02 17.34
N THR A 158 29.88 6.37 18.23
CA THR A 158 28.65 5.64 17.84
C THR A 158 27.44 6.43 18.33
N THR A 159 26.55 6.79 17.42
CA THR A 159 25.26 7.43 17.74
C THR A 159 24.14 6.49 17.41
N ILE A 160 23.24 6.24 18.36
CA ILE A 160 22.05 5.42 18.18
C ILE A 160 20.91 6.31 17.71
N PHE A 161 20.18 5.89 16.69
CA PHE A 161 19.02 6.60 16.18
C PHE A 161 17.74 5.76 16.39
N PRO A 162 16.62 6.34 16.83
CA PRO A 162 16.51 7.71 17.30
C PRO A 162 17.31 7.94 18.60
N ASP A 163 17.81 9.14 18.79
CA ASP A 163 18.52 9.51 20.01
C ASP A 163 17.54 9.45 21.19
N PRO A 164 17.78 8.60 22.20
CA PRO A 164 16.87 8.46 23.33
C PRO A 164 16.79 9.72 24.21
N GLN A 165 17.66 10.70 24.00
CA GLN A 165 17.68 11.96 24.73
C GLN A 165 17.15 13.15 23.92
N ALA A 166 16.90 12.98 22.62
CA ALA A 166 16.31 14.03 21.81
C ALA A 166 14.79 14.03 21.97
N SER A 167 14.23 15.13 22.43
CA SER A 167 12.80 15.41 22.34
C SER A 167 12.50 15.98 20.95
N TYR A 168 11.73 15.31 20.16
CA TYR A 168 11.25 15.72 18.84
C TYR A 168 9.93 16.46 18.93
#